data_adf7e3c33bddd9812537c5c6826d3375
#
_entry.id   adf7e3c33bddd9812537c5c6826d3375
#
_cell.length_a   1.000
_cell.length_b   1.000
_cell.length_c   1.000
_cell.angle_alpha   90.00
_cell.angle_beta   90.00
_cell.angle_gamma   90.00
#
_symmetry.space_group_name_H-M   'P 1'
#
loop_
_entity.id
_entity.type
_entity.pdbx_description
1 polymer ?
#
loop_
_entity_poly.entity_id
_entity_poly.type
_entity_poly.pdbx_seq_one_letter_code
_entity_poly.pdbx_strand_id
1 'polypeptide(L)'
;MRNLTIITSFILIVSCESGVEEDFKVTYQREICDKYSLFAKNKDLNGHLSLYVNDATVNNNSVPPIQGHQEIKKSFTKWYDSTQRINHSATVIDAKVFGDYAFAYGFWEVEQVMKDGSISTEKGYWSTHNVKVDNTWKMTLDHTNDLDI
;
A
#
# COMPACT_ATOMS: atom_id res chain seq x y z
N MET A 1 -26.71 -62.26 -12.54
CA MET A 1 -26.69 -61.05 -11.72
C MET A 1 -25.36 -60.33 -11.96
N ARG A 2 -25.39 -59.23 -12.73
CA ARG A 2 -24.15 -58.47 -13.07
C ARG A 2 -24.05 -57.30 -12.14
N ASN A 3 -23.02 -57.28 -11.27
CA ASN A 3 -22.74 -56.15 -10.39
C ASN A 3 -22.14 -55.00 -11.21
N LEU A 4 -22.85 -53.86 -11.24
CA LEU A 4 -22.41 -52.64 -11.86
C LEU A 4 -21.66 -51.82 -10.79
N THR A 5 -20.33 -51.76 -10.90
CA THR A 5 -19.48 -50.93 -10.04
C THR A 5 -19.47 -49.52 -10.59
N ILE A 6 -20.11 -48.58 -9.90
CA ILE A 6 -20.07 -47.16 -10.20
C ILE A 6 -18.77 -46.59 -9.64
N ILE A 7 -17.83 -46.24 -10.51
CA ILE A 7 -16.63 -45.49 -10.14
C ILE A 7 -17.00 -44.00 -10.13
N THR A 8 -17.13 -43.44 -8.93
CA THR A 8 -17.33 -41.99 -8.75
C THR A 8 -15.96 -41.31 -8.86
N SER A 9 -15.68 -40.70 -10.01
CA SER A 9 -14.52 -39.87 -10.19
C SER A 9 -14.68 -38.55 -9.39
N PHE A 10 -13.90 -38.41 -8.33
CA PHE A 10 -13.74 -37.16 -7.63
C PHE A 10 -12.84 -36.24 -8.48
N ILE A 11 -13.43 -35.27 -9.15
CA ILE A 11 -12.68 -34.19 -9.81
C ILE A 11 -12.28 -33.21 -8.71
N LEU A 12 -11.01 -33.25 -8.30
CA LEU A 12 -10.38 -32.19 -7.51
C LEU A 12 -10.29 -30.95 -8.40
N ILE A 13 -11.18 -30.00 -8.17
CA ILE A 13 -11.05 -28.66 -8.72
C ILE A 13 -9.91 -28.00 -7.93
N VAL A 14 -8.69 -28.05 -8.47
CA VAL A 14 -7.60 -27.18 -8.00
C VAL A 14 -7.96 -25.77 -8.44
N SER A 15 -8.52 -25.01 -7.53
CA SER A 15 -8.78 -23.58 -7.73
C SER A 15 -7.44 -22.88 -7.99
N CYS A 16 -7.36 -22.21 -9.12
CA CYS A 16 -6.19 -21.42 -9.53
C CYS A 16 -6.16 -20.13 -8.69
N GLU A 17 -5.60 -20.18 -7.48
CA GLU A 17 -5.42 -18.98 -6.62
C GLU A 17 -4.34 -18.02 -7.17
N SER A 18 -3.43 -18.51 -8.02
CA SER A 18 -2.32 -17.72 -8.54
C SER A 18 -2.74 -16.51 -9.41
N GLY A 19 -3.83 -16.63 -10.18
CA GLY A 19 -4.31 -15.57 -11.04
C GLY A 19 -4.94 -14.40 -10.28
N VAL A 20 -5.58 -14.67 -9.13
CA VAL A 20 -6.22 -13.64 -8.31
C VAL A 20 -5.16 -12.81 -7.55
N GLU A 21 -4.07 -13.45 -7.08
CA GLU A 21 -2.97 -12.74 -6.42
C GLU A 21 -2.20 -11.83 -7.38
N GLU A 22 -1.96 -12.26 -8.62
CA GLU A 22 -1.27 -11.44 -9.62
C GLU A 22 -2.12 -10.24 -10.03
N ASP A 23 -3.40 -10.43 -10.24
CA ASP A 23 -4.37 -9.33 -10.51
C ASP A 23 -4.43 -8.34 -9.35
N PHE A 24 -4.39 -8.82 -8.10
CA PHE A 24 -4.39 -7.93 -6.94
C PHE A 24 -3.10 -7.12 -6.83
N LYS A 25 -1.94 -7.69 -7.09
CA LYS A 25 -0.66 -6.99 -7.11
C LYS A 25 -0.69 -5.82 -8.10
N VAL A 26 -1.19 -6.05 -9.32
CA VAL A 26 -1.35 -5.02 -10.34
C VAL A 26 -2.37 -3.97 -9.90
N THR A 27 -3.49 -4.42 -9.32
CA THR A 27 -4.51 -3.53 -8.78
C THR A 27 -3.95 -2.66 -7.66
N TYR A 28 -3.20 -3.25 -6.71
CA TYR A 28 -2.59 -2.53 -5.60
C TYR A 28 -1.56 -1.50 -6.08
N GLN A 29 -0.74 -1.86 -7.05
CA GLN A 29 0.22 -0.92 -7.67
C GLN A 29 -0.52 0.33 -8.17
N ARG A 30 -1.56 0.15 -8.97
CA ARG A 30 -2.32 1.25 -9.57
C ARG A 30 -3.13 2.04 -8.55
N GLU A 31 -3.85 1.34 -7.64
CA GLU A 31 -4.84 1.97 -6.77
C GLU A 31 -4.25 2.59 -5.50
N ILE A 32 -3.09 2.11 -5.06
CA ILE A 32 -2.42 2.61 -3.85
C ILE A 32 -1.08 3.26 -4.20
N CYS A 33 -0.12 2.51 -4.74
CA CYS A 33 1.24 3.00 -4.91
C CYS A 33 1.35 4.16 -5.91
N ASP A 34 0.72 4.02 -7.08
CA ASP A 34 0.75 5.07 -8.12
C ASP A 34 -0.04 6.31 -7.68
N LYS A 35 -1.20 6.11 -7.00
CA LYS A 35 -1.98 7.21 -6.44
C LYS A 35 -1.23 7.93 -5.32
N TYR A 36 -0.59 7.19 -4.40
CA TYR A 36 0.24 7.77 -3.35
C TYR A 36 1.32 8.67 -3.96
N SER A 37 2.04 8.17 -4.94
CA SER A 37 3.10 8.90 -5.65
C SER A 37 2.56 10.14 -6.37
N LEU A 38 1.41 10.04 -7.03
CA LEU A 38 0.74 11.15 -7.69
C LEU A 38 0.30 12.22 -6.69
N PHE A 39 -0.30 11.82 -5.56
CA PHE A 39 -0.74 12.74 -4.52
C PHE A 39 0.45 13.44 -3.83
N ALA A 40 1.56 12.72 -3.59
CA ALA A 40 2.80 13.31 -3.09
C ALA A 40 3.34 14.38 -4.04
N LYS A 41 3.45 14.07 -5.33
CA LYS A 41 3.91 15.00 -6.37
C LYS A 41 3.07 16.27 -6.43
N ASN A 42 1.75 16.14 -6.31
CA ASN A 42 0.80 17.25 -6.40
C ASN A 42 0.53 17.90 -5.04
N LYS A 43 1.08 17.37 -3.96
CA LYS A 43 0.78 17.77 -2.57
C LYS A 43 -0.72 17.73 -2.26
N ASP A 44 -1.40 16.72 -2.82
CA ASP A 44 -2.83 16.51 -2.62
C ASP A 44 -3.09 15.80 -1.29
N LEU A 45 -3.31 16.61 -0.27
CA LEU A 45 -3.56 16.14 1.09
C LEU A 45 -4.83 15.29 1.20
N ASN A 46 -5.90 15.69 0.52
CA ASN A 46 -7.16 14.95 0.55
C ASN A 46 -7.05 13.62 -0.20
N GLY A 47 -6.35 13.63 -1.34
CA GLY A 47 -6.01 12.42 -2.06
C GLY A 47 -5.24 11.42 -1.17
N HIS A 48 -4.18 11.87 -0.49
CA HIS A 48 -3.44 11.00 0.44
C HIS A 48 -4.33 10.42 1.55
N LEU A 49 -5.12 11.26 2.23
CA LEU A 49 -6.01 10.80 3.29
C LEU A 49 -7.05 9.79 2.79
N SER A 50 -7.46 9.88 1.53
CA SER A 50 -8.42 8.94 0.93
C SER A 50 -7.91 7.51 0.82
N LEU A 51 -6.59 7.31 0.86
CA LEU A 51 -5.95 5.99 0.83
C LEU A 51 -6.02 5.26 2.17
N TYR A 52 -6.41 5.93 3.25
CA TYR A 52 -6.42 5.40 4.61
C TYR A 52 -7.85 5.27 5.14
N VAL A 53 -8.07 4.34 6.06
CA VAL A 53 -9.26 4.36 6.92
C VAL A 53 -9.14 5.44 7.99
N ASN A 54 -10.26 5.87 8.58
CA ASN A 54 -10.27 7.00 9.52
C ASN A 54 -9.37 6.82 10.75
N ASP A 55 -9.20 5.60 11.22
CA ASP A 55 -8.42 5.20 12.40
C ASP A 55 -7.09 4.51 12.04
N ALA A 56 -6.63 4.65 10.81
CA ALA A 56 -5.39 4.05 10.33
C ALA A 56 -4.18 4.44 11.19
N THR A 57 -3.22 3.53 11.25
CA THR A 57 -1.93 3.74 11.89
C THR A 57 -0.84 3.91 10.84
N VAL A 58 -0.01 4.93 10.98
CA VAL A 58 1.21 5.11 10.18
C VAL A 58 2.42 4.99 11.11
N ASN A 59 3.31 4.09 10.76
CA ASN A 59 4.53 3.78 11.52
C ASN A 59 5.75 4.01 10.63
N ASN A 60 6.25 5.22 10.62
CA ASN A 60 7.45 5.58 9.90
C ASN A 60 8.70 5.35 10.76
N ASN A 61 9.81 5.06 10.10
CA ASN A 61 11.09 4.87 10.75
C ASN A 61 11.45 6.09 11.65
N SER A 62 12.06 5.80 12.81
CA SER A 62 12.61 6.80 13.73
C SER A 62 11.63 7.74 14.43
N VAL A 63 10.32 7.57 14.24
CA VAL A 63 9.29 8.36 14.94
C VAL A 63 8.23 7.47 15.58
N PRO A 64 7.61 7.87 16.70
CA PRO A 64 6.49 7.12 17.25
C PRO A 64 5.35 6.98 16.24
N PRO A 65 4.65 5.83 16.21
CA PRO A 65 3.48 5.66 15.36
C PRO A 65 2.44 6.75 15.59
N ILE A 66 1.81 7.21 14.52
CA ILE A 66 0.67 8.13 14.57
C ILE A 66 -0.60 7.40 14.17
N GLN A 67 -1.74 7.81 14.73
CA GLN A 67 -3.03 7.17 14.49
C GLN A 67 -4.12 8.17 14.16
N GLY A 68 -4.94 7.79 13.19
CA GLY A 68 -6.14 8.53 12.76
C GLY A 68 -5.85 9.65 11.78
N HIS A 69 -6.87 9.98 10.99
CA HIS A 69 -6.77 10.96 9.90
C HIS A 69 -6.24 12.33 10.35
N GLN A 70 -6.52 12.75 11.59
CA GLN A 70 -6.07 14.05 12.07
C GLN A 70 -4.54 14.11 12.22
N GLU A 71 -3.92 13.09 12.80
CA GLU A 71 -2.47 13.03 12.98
C GLU A 71 -1.75 12.74 11.66
N ILE A 72 -2.32 11.87 10.82
CA ILE A 72 -1.82 11.60 9.48
C ILE A 72 -1.84 12.89 8.63
N LYS A 73 -2.94 13.66 8.70
CA LYS A 73 -3.07 14.96 8.04
C LYS A 73 -1.97 15.92 8.46
N LYS A 74 -1.70 16.03 9.77
CA LYS A 74 -0.62 16.89 10.30
C LYS A 74 0.75 16.49 9.74
N SER A 75 1.03 15.18 9.70
CA SER A 75 2.28 14.64 9.17
C SER A 75 2.47 14.99 7.70
N PHE A 76 1.49 14.73 6.83
CA PHE A 76 1.57 15.10 5.42
C PHE A 76 1.65 16.61 5.21
N THR A 77 0.90 17.42 5.98
CA THR A 77 0.98 18.86 5.92
C THR A 77 2.41 19.34 6.20
N LYS A 78 3.04 18.82 7.27
CA LYS A 78 4.42 19.15 7.61
C LYS A 78 5.39 18.80 6.48
N TRP A 79 5.25 17.61 5.89
CA TRP A 79 6.06 17.18 4.76
C TRP A 79 5.90 18.11 3.55
N TYR A 80 4.65 18.41 3.16
CA TYR A 80 4.37 19.30 2.04
C TYR A 80 4.85 20.74 2.27
N ASP A 81 4.72 21.22 3.50
CA ASP A 81 5.17 22.56 3.87
C ASP A 81 6.69 22.70 3.90
N SER A 82 7.43 21.62 4.17
CA SER A 82 8.90 21.62 4.18
C SER A 82 9.53 21.47 2.80
N THR A 83 8.79 21.00 1.81
CA THR A 83 9.31 20.66 0.48
C THR A 83 8.84 21.67 -0.58
N GLN A 84 9.68 21.86 -1.61
CA GLN A 84 9.36 22.58 -2.83
C GLN A 84 8.79 21.61 -3.89
N ARG A 85 9.47 20.49 -4.08
CA ARG A 85 9.13 19.44 -5.05
C ARG A 85 9.31 18.07 -4.41
N ILE A 86 8.42 17.15 -4.76
CA ILE A 86 8.47 15.75 -4.34
C ILE A 86 8.41 14.87 -5.60
N ASN A 87 9.34 13.95 -5.72
CA ASN A 87 9.34 12.90 -6.73
C ASN A 87 9.42 11.56 -5.98
N HIS A 88 8.26 10.99 -5.72
CA HIS A 88 8.10 9.73 -4.97
C HIS A 88 7.73 8.61 -5.93
N SER A 89 8.24 7.42 -5.69
CA SER A 89 7.79 6.19 -6.33
C SER A 89 7.67 5.06 -5.31
N ALA A 90 6.72 4.17 -5.53
CA ALA A 90 6.57 2.94 -4.76
C ALA A 90 6.25 1.78 -5.69
N THR A 91 6.88 0.63 -5.45
CA THR A 91 6.72 -0.58 -6.26
C THR A 91 6.33 -1.74 -5.37
N VAL A 92 5.26 -2.45 -5.73
CA VAL A 92 4.82 -3.67 -5.03
C VAL A 92 5.76 -4.83 -5.34
N ILE A 93 6.31 -5.46 -4.30
CA ILE A 93 7.06 -6.71 -4.43
C ILE A 93 6.10 -7.88 -4.39
N ASP A 94 5.21 -7.90 -3.39
CA ASP A 94 4.20 -8.95 -3.22
C ASP A 94 2.95 -8.43 -2.53
N ALA A 95 1.80 -9.06 -2.79
CA ALA A 95 0.52 -8.71 -2.20
C ALA A 95 -0.37 -9.96 -2.08
N LYS A 96 -1.11 -10.09 -0.97
CA LYS A 96 -2.01 -11.22 -0.69
C LYS A 96 -3.36 -10.73 -0.20
N VAL A 97 -4.42 -11.37 -0.69
CA VAL A 97 -5.82 -11.06 -0.36
C VAL A 97 -6.41 -12.17 0.49
N PHE A 98 -7.13 -11.81 1.54
CA PHE A 98 -7.85 -12.70 2.46
C PHE A 98 -9.27 -12.17 2.66
N GLY A 99 -10.16 -12.42 1.72
CA GLY A 99 -11.50 -11.83 1.70
C GLY A 99 -11.44 -10.30 1.54
N ASP A 100 -11.97 -9.56 2.51
CA ASP A 100 -11.96 -8.10 2.52
C ASP A 100 -10.69 -7.49 3.14
N TYR A 101 -9.70 -8.32 3.46
CA TYR A 101 -8.41 -7.89 4.00
C TYR A 101 -7.29 -8.21 3.03
N ALA A 102 -6.25 -7.41 3.04
CA ALA A 102 -5.05 -7.65 2.26
C ALA A 102 -3.79 -7.20 2.99
N PHE A 103 -2.70 -7.86 2.64
CA PHE A 103 -1.34 -7.46 3.01
C PHE A 103 -0.55 -7.20 1.73
N ALA A 104 0.24 -6.14 1.72
CA ALA A 104 1.16 -5.86 0.63
C ALA A 104 2.47 -5.30 1.19
N TYR A 105 3.56 -5.50 0.46
CA TYR A 105 4.85 -4.89 0.77
C TYR A 105 5.63 -4.59 -0.51
N GLY A 106 6.57 -3.68 -0.40
CA GLY A 106 7.34 -3.26 -1.54
C GLY A 106 8.49 -2.34 -1.20
N PHE A 107 9.01 -1.74 -2.24
CA PHE A 107 10.11 -0.78 -2.19
C PHE A 107 9.59 0.63 -2.47
N TRP A 108 10.14 1.63 -1.79
CA TRP A 108 9.85 3.03 -2.04
C TRP A 108 11.14 3.82 -2.17
N GLU A 109 11.06 4.90 -2.92
CA GLU A 109 12.10 5.92 -3.00
C GLU A 109 11.47 7.30 -3.17
N VAL A 110 12.14 8.31 -2.65
CA VAL A 110 11.75 9.70 -2.82
C VAL A 110 12.97 10.58 -3.02
N GLU A 111 12.94 11.41 -4.05
CA GLU A 111 13.81 12.57 -4.21
C GLU A 111 12.98 13.82 -3.93
N GLN A 112 13.43 14.67 -3.05
CA GLN A 112 12.70 15.87 -2.71
C GLN A 112 13.63 17.09 -2.67
N VAL A 113 13.12 18.21 -3.17
CA VAL A 113 13.76 19.51 -3.05
C VAL A 113 13.11 20.24 -1.86
N MET A 114 13.90 20.55 -0.86
CA MET A 114 13.46 21.28 0.32
C MET A 114 13.27 22.77 0.03
N LYS A 115 12.55 23.49 0.88
CA LYS A 115 12.32 24.94 0.70
C LYS A 115 13.60 25.78 0.77
N ASP A 116 14.62 25.30 1.46
CA ASP A 116 15.95 25.93 1.50
C ASP A 116 16.82 25.63 0.28
N GLY A 117 16.29 24.85 -0.70
CA GLY A 117 16.98 24.46 -1.91
C GLY A 117 17.85 23.21 -1.79
N SER A 118 17.97 22.62 -0.61
CA SER A 118 18.67 21.35 -0.43
C SER A 118 17.89 20.20 -1.10
N ILE A 119 18.61 19.13 -1.48
CA ILE A 119 18.03 17.91 -2.05
C ILE A 119 18.22 16.79 -1.02
N SER A 120 17.12 16.07 -0.74
CA SER A 120 17.13 14.84 0.05
C SER A 120 16.68 13.68 -0.83
N THR A 121 17.38 12.54 -0.69
CA THR A 121 16.99 11.28 -1.34
C THR A 121 16.92 10.21 -0.27
N GLU A 122 15.79 9.56 -0.17
CA GLU A 122 15.51 8.51 0.79
C GLU A 122 14.90 7.32 0.08
N LYS A 123 15.13 6.12 0.57
CA LYS A 123 14.55 4.89 0.05
C LYS A 123 14.46 3.82 1.11
N GLY A 124 13.57 2.86 0.91
CA GLY A 124 13.39 1.79 1.88
C GLY A 124 12.34 0.79 1.45
N TYR A 125 11.90 0.00 2.41
CA TYR A 125 10.79 -0.92 2.23
C TYR A 125 9.55 -0.40 2.94
N TRP A 126 8.40 -0.74 2.38
CA TRP A 126 7.10 -0.49 3.00
C TRP A 126 6.32 -1.80 3.14
N SER A 127 5.44 -1.85 4.11
CA SER A 127 4.43 -2.90 4.26
C SER A 127 3.12 -2.31 4.77
N THR A 128 2.00 -2.84 4.29
CA THR A 128 0.68 -2.32 4.62
C THR A 128 -0.29 -3.45 4.96
N HIS A 129 -1.18 -3.17 5.91
CA HIS A 129 -2.41 -3.91 6.07
C HIS A 129 -3.54 -3.08 5.48
N ASN A 130 -4.45 -3.75 4.79
CA ASN A 130 -5.51 -3.09 4.04
C ASN A 130 -6.85 -3.76 4.29
N VAL A 131 -7.91 -2.96 4.14
CA VAL A 131 -9.30 -3.43 4.17
C VAL A 131 -10.05 -2.88 2.97
N LYS A 132 -10.98 -3.66 2.45
CA LYS A 132 -11.86 -3.23 1.36
C LYS A 132 -13.09 -2.53 1.94
N VAL A 133 -13.24 -1.25 1.63
CA VAL A 133 -14.37 -0.41 2.05
C VAL A 133 -15.04 0.14 0.78
N ASP A 134 -16.33 -0.10 0.62
CA ASP A 134 -17.10 0.36 -0.55
C ASP A 134 -16.39 0.04 -1.89
N ASN A 135 -15.93 -1.19 -2.02
CA ASN A 135 -15.20 -1.71 -3.19
C ASN A 135 -13.83 -1.05 -3.45
N THR A 136 -13.30 -0.28 -2.48
CA THR A 136 -12.02 0.41 -2.58
C THR A 136 -11.08 -0.09 -1.48
N TRP A 137 -9.84 -0.40 -1.83
CA TRP A 137 -8.83 -0.76 -0.84
C TRP A 137 -8.32 0.47 -0.10
N LYS A 138 -8.23 0.36 1.23
CA LYS A 138 -7.71 1.40 2.12
C LYS A 138 -6.73 0.82 3.12
N MET A 139 -5.68 1.55 3.41
CA MET A 139 -4.68 1.17 4.41
C MET A 139 -5.23 1.34 5.83
N THR A 140 -5.10 0.28 6.65
CA THR A 140 -5.33 0.31 8.10
C THR A 140 -4.02 0.47 8.85
N LEU A 141 -2.93 -0.05 8.30
CA LEU A 141 -1.56 0.14 8.76
C LEU A 141 -0.68 0.45 7.54
N ASP A 142 0.14 1.47 7.68
CA ASP A 142 1.22 1.81 6.75
C ASP A 142 2.53 1.84 7.54
N HIS A 143 3.46 0.97 7.19
CA HIS A 143 4.77 0.89 7.83
C HIS A 143 5.87 1.06 6.81
N THR A 144 6.80 1.94 7.10
CA THR A 144 8.02 2.16 6.31
C THR A 144 9.27 2.03 7.18
N ASN A 145 10.33 1.56 6.56
CA ASN A 145 11.68 1.64 7.12
C ASN A 145 12.63 2.17 6.06
N ASP A 146 13.63 2.94 6.51
CA ASP A 146 14.69 3.46 5.65
C ASP A 146 15.76 2.40 5.43
N LEU A 147 16.42 2.47 4.29
CA LEU A 147 17.67 1.77 4.04
C LEU A 147 18.81 2.77 4.36
N ASP A 148 19.54 2.49 5.44
CA ASP A 148 20.80 3.17 5.70
C ASP A 148 21.77 2.86 4.55
N ILE A 149 22.21 3.88 3.82
CA ILE A 149 23.16 3.75 2.71
C ILE A 149 24.46 4.46 3.11
#